data_1a4a49990cf46920058e9c24fc0cbc6b
#
_entry.id   1a4a49990cf46920058e9c24fc0cbc6b
#
_cell.length_a   1.000
_cell.length_b   1.000
_cell.length_c   1.000
_cell.angle_alpha   90.00
_cell.angle_beta   90.00
_cell.angle_gamma   90.00
#
_symmetry.space_group_name_H-M   'P 1'
#
loop_
_entity.id
_entity.type
_entity.pdbx_description
1 polymer ?
#
loop_
_entity_poly.entity_id
_entity_poly.type
_entity_poly.pdbx_seq_one_letter_code
_entity_poly.pdbx_strand_id
1 'polypeptide(L)'
;MKLKIKITGQNVHNVGYRYFLMSSAIDFALRGFQARNTMSGNEQEVVALVEGNDEAIADFKELIERQKPERSLVSNIAFEETDSDVMKTGDYAQVCTAFQLNKAVPLLLDMRDDLKAVRKTTDSTLDETKAVRGSTETTLEEIKGLREDIQPGYARQVREDIRAIKERLGMS
;
A
#
# COMPACT_ATOMS: atom_id res chain seq x y z
N MET A 1 -34.06 22.36 -11.12
CA MET A 1 -34.51 21.45 -10.02
C MET A 1 -33.41 21.27 -9.01
N LYS A 2 -33.76 21.15 -7.73
CA LYS A 2 -32.83 20.77 -6.64
C LYS A 2 -33.26 19.46 -6.02
N LEU A 3 -32.32 18.57 -5.75
CA LEU A 3 -32.62 17.24 -5.24
C LEU A 3 -31.67 16.87 -4.09
N LYS A 4 -32.23 16.29 -3.04
CA LYS A 4 -31.49 15.66 -1.96
C LYS A 4 -31.51 14.16 -2.13
N ILE A 5 -30.32 13.55 -2.06
CA ILE A 5 -30.09 12.13 -2.23
C ILE A 5 -29.57 11.58 -0.92
N LYS A 6 -30.18 10.54 -0.40
CA LYS A 6 -29.73 9.80 0.78
C LYS A 6 -29.37 8.39 0.37
N ILE A 7 -28.13 7.99 0.61
CA ILE A 7 -27.60 6.66 0.32
C ILE A 7 -27.20 6.03 1.64
N THR A 8 -27.97 5.03 2.08
CA THR A 8 -27.73 4.33 3.35
C THR A 8 -27.19 2.93 3.11
N GLY A 9 -26.38 2.43 4.04
CA GLY A 9 -25.86 1.09 3.98
C GLY A 9 -24.80 0.79 5.03
N GLN A 10 -24.40 -0.46 5.12
CA GLN A 10 -23.38 -0.90 6.09
C GLN A 10 -21.99 -0.36 5.76
N ASN A 11 -21.69 -0.15 4.48
CA ASN A 11 -20.40 0.34 4.02
C ASN A 11 -20.56 1.31 2.85
N VAL A 12 -20.84 2.57 3.17
CA VAL A 12 -20.92 3.68 2.18
C VAL A 12 -19.93 4.80 2.48
N HIS A 13 -19.23 4.76 3.64
CA HIS A 13 -18.18 5.70 3.98
C HIS A 13 -16.80 5.14 3.57
N ASN A 14 -15.87 6.05 3.23
CA ASN A 14 -14.47 5.74 2.87
C ASN A 14 -14.28 4.74 1.71
N VAL A 15 -15.33 4.45 0.96
CA VAL A 15 -15.33 3.59 -0.24
C VAL A 15 -15.35 4.40 -1.54
N GLY A 16 -15.10 5.71 -1.48
CA GLY A 16 -15.07 6.57 -2.66
C GLY A 16 -16.43 7.11 -3.10
N TYR A 17 -17.51 6.90 -2.32
CA TYR A 17 -18.87 7.29 -2.72
C TYR A 17 -18.99 8.77 -3.05
N ARG A 18 -18.46 9.67 -2.20
CA ARG A 18 -18.51 11.12 -2.45
C ARG A 18 -17.74 11.54 -3.70
N TYR A 19 -16.64 10.85 -3.99
CA TYR A 19 -15.86 11.08 -5.21
C TYR A 19 -16.66 10.62 -6.45
N PHE A 20 -17.25 9.43 -6.39
CA PHE A 20 -18.10 8.89 -7.44
C PHE A 20 -19.24 9.85 -7.77
N LEU A 21 -20.00 10.29 -6.77
CA LEU A 21 -21.09 11.25 -6.95
C LEU A 21 -20.63 12.60 -7.52
N MET A 22 -19.48 13.11 -7.04
CA MET A 22 -18.91 14.36 -7.52
C MET A 22 -18.46 14.26 -8.99
N SER A 23 -17.76 13.17 -9.34
CA SER A 23 -17.32 12.92 -10.72
C SER A 23 -18.54 12.86 -11.66
N SER A 24 -19.54 12.07 -11.27
CA SER A 24 -20.79 12.00 -12.04
C SER A 24 -21.51 13.34 -12.15
N ALA A 25 -21.54 14.15 -11.09
CA ALA A 25 -22.13 15.48 -11.15
C ALA A 25 -21.40 16.42 -12.13
N ILE A 26 -20.09 16.27 -12.27
CA ILE A 26 -19.28 16.99 -13.27
C ILE A 26 -19.61 16.46 -14.68
N ASP A 27 -19.66 15.15 -14.86
CA ASP A 27 -19.93 14.51 -16.16
C ASP A 27 -21.30 14.91 -16.73
N PHE A 28 -22.32 15.02 -15.87
CA PHE A 28 -23.66 15.52 -16.23
C PHE A 28 -23.80 17.05 -16.19
N ALA A 29 -22.71 17.77 -16.02
CA ALA A 29 -22.68 19.24 -15.95
C ALA A 29 -23.68 19.84 -14.95
N LEU A 30 -23.88 19.20 -13.80
CA LEU A 30 -24.73 19.71 -12.74
C LEU A 30 -24.14 21.03 -12.19
N ARG A 31 -24.97 22.06 -12.07
CA ARG A 31 -24.56 23.39 -11.62
C ARG A 31 -24.12 23.42 -10.17
N GLY A 32 -24.83 22.67 -9.32
CA GLY A 32 -24.56 22.57 -7.89
C GLY A 32 -24.43 21.13 -7.45
N PHE A 33 -23.46 20.89 -6.59
CA PHE A 33 -23.21 19.60 -5.95
C PHE A 33 -22.54 19.77 -4.59
N GLN A 34 -23.02 19.06 -3.60
CA GLN A 34 -22.29 18.86 -2.33
C GLN A 34 -22.70 17.52 -1.70
N ALA A 35 -21.77 16.85 -1.04
CA ALA A 35 -22.02 15.60 -0.36
C ALA A 35 -21.31 15.53 0.98
N ARG A 36 -21.95 14.88 1.96
CA ARG A 36 -21.38 14.66 3.28
C ARG A 36 -21.69 13.26 3.78
N ASN A 37 -20.82 12.74 4.62
CA ASN A 37 -21.05 11.52 5.36
C ASN A 37 -21.81 11.84 6.65
N THR A 38 -22.81 11.03 6.98
CA THR A 38 -23.61 11.10 8.21
C THR A 38 -23.99 9.69 8.65
N MET A 39 -24.73 9.57 9.71
CA MET A 39 -25.27 8.29 10.20
C MET A 39 -26.78 8.35 10.19
N SER A 40 -27.43 7.24 9.84
CA SER A 40 -28.87 7.03 9.96
C SER A 40 -29.11 5.84 10.86
N GLY A 41 -29.38 6.10 12.15
CA GLY A 41 -29.39 5.04 13.16
C GLY A 41 -28.02 4.35 13.25
N ASN A 42 -27.99 3.06 13.00
CA ASN A 42 -26.77 2.25 13.02
C ASN A 42 -26.11 2.07 11.64
N GLU A 43 -26.69 2.63 10.58
CA GLU A 43 -26.14 2.54 9.22
C GLU A 43 -25.39 3.82 8.85
N GLN A 44 -24.37 3.65 8.01
CA GLN A 44 -23.67 4.77 7.39
C GLN A 44 -24.59 5.40 6.34
N GLU A 45 -24.58 6.71 6.25
CA GLU A 45 -25.35 7.45 5.25
C GLU A 45 -24.48 8.47 4.53
N VAL A 46 -24.62 8.56 3.20
CA VAL A 46 -24.10 9.66 2.40
C VAL A 46 -25.27 10.50 1.96
N VAL A 47 -25.27 11.78 2.34
CA VAL A 47 -26.26 12.76 1.90
C VAL A 47 -25.61 13.64 0.84
N ALA A 48 -26.20 13.67 -0.37
CA ALA A 48 -25.82 14.58 -1.42
C ALA A 48 -26.96 15.56 -1.74
N LEU A 49 -26.60 16.80 -2.05
CA LEU A 49 -27.50 17.82 -2.60
C LEU A 49 -27.00 18.14 -4.01
N VAL A 50 -27.90 18.17 -4.96
CA VAL A 50 -27.61 18.47 -6.37
C VAL A 50 -28.54 19.53 -6.90
N GLU A 51 -28.03 20.34 -7.84
CA GLU A 51 -28.80 21.37 -8.57
C GLU A 51 -28.44 21.32 -10.05
N GLY A 52 -29.44 21.24 -10.91
CA GLY A 52 -29.26 21.18 -12.35
C GLY A 52 -30.57 21.38 -13.11
N ASN A 53 -30.51 21.21 -14.43
CA ASN A 53 -31.73 21.06 -15.22
C ASN A 53 -32.37 19.70 -14.95
N ASP A 54 -33.62 19.54 -15.33
CA ASP A 54 -34.41 18.36 -14.97
C ASP A 54 -33.91 17.10 -15.70
N GLU A 55 -33.44 17.24 -16.93
CA GLU A 55 -32.88 16.16 -17.74
C GLU A 55 -31.56 15.64 -17.11
N ALA A 56 -30.62 16.53 -16.83
CA ALA A 56 -29.34 16.14 -16.21
C ALA A 56 -29.52 15.51 -14.83
N ILE A 57 -30.52 15.96 -14.04
CA ILE A 57 -30.83 15.35 -12.75
C ILE A 57 -31.49 13.98 -12.94
N ALA A 58 -32.32 13.78 -13.96
CA ALA A 58 -32.91 12.48 -14.26
C ALA A 58 -31.83 11.46 -14.65
N ASP A 59 -30.91 11.85 -15.55
CA ASP A 59 -29.78 11.00 -15.96
C ASP A 59 -28.85 10.66 -14.80
N PHE A 60 -28.57 11.64 -13.95
CA PHE A 60 -27.76 11.46 -12.74
C PHE A 60 -28.42 10.49 -11.75
N LYS A 61 -29.76 10.57 -11.55
CA LYS A 61 -30.49 9.60 -10.73
C LYS A 61 -30.38 8.19 -11.28
N GLU A 62 -30.62 8.01 -12.57
CA GLU A 62 -30.53 6.71 -13.25
C GLU A 62 -29.13 6.09 -13.10
N LEU A 63 -28.08 6.90 -13.25
CA LEU A 63 -26.71 6.45 -13.04
C LEU A 63 -26.48 5.93 -11.62
N ILE A 64 -26.91 6.67 -10.58
CA ILE A 64 -26.70 6.33 -9.17
C ILE A 64 -27.46 5.05 -8.79
N GLU A 65 -28.63 4.82 -9.37
CA GLU A 65 -29.40 3.60 -9.14
C GLU A 65 -28.71 2.36 -9.76
N ARG A 66 -28.06 2.54 -10.91
CA ARG A 66 -27.39 1.45 -11.64
C ARG A 66 -25.96 1.18 -11.20
N GLN A 67 -25.24 2.23 -10.81
CA GLN A 67 -23.80 2.14 -10.53
C GLN A 67 -23.50 2.56 -9.10
N LYS A 68 -22.54 1.89 -8.50
CA LYS A 68 -22.05 2.16 -7.16
C LYS A 68 -20.56 1.82 -7.05
N PRO A 69 -19.81 2.46 -6.15
CA PRO A 69 -18.42 2.06 -5.88
C PRO A 69 -18.31 0.58 -5.53
N GLU A 70 -17.31 -0.09 -6.07
CA GLU A 70 -17.13 -1.55 -5.99
C GLU A 70 -17.19 -2.11 -4.56
N ARG A 71 -16.65 -1.36 -3.58
CA ARG A 71 -16.59 -1.79 -2.19
C ARG A 71 -17.77 -1.32 -1.35
N SER A 72 -18.79 -0.71 -1.95
CA SER A 72 -19.94 -0.20 -1.21
C SER A 72 -21.00 -1.28 -0.97
N LEU A 73 -21.61 -1.22 0.22
CA LEU A 73 -22.76 -2.05 0.61
C LEU A 73 -23.93 -1.10 0.90
N VAL A 74 -24.78 -0.91 -0.13
CA VAL A 74 -25.92 0.00 -0.09
C VAL A 74 -27.19 -0.78 0.25
N SER A 75 -27.92 -0.32 1.26
CA SER A 75 -29.22 -0.85 1.67
C SER A 75 -30.37 -0.10 1.01
N ASN A 76 -30.26 1.22 0.85
CA ASN A 76 -31.32 2.07 0.30
C ASN A 76 -30.77 3.33 -0.36
N ILE A 77 -31.45 3.81 -1.39
CA ILE A 77 -31.26 5.12 -2.02
C ILE A 77 -32.60 5.84 -2.04
N ALA A 78 -32.67 7.01 -1.43
CA ALA A 78 -33.86 7.85 -1.40
C ALA A 78 -33.60 9.19 -2.04
N PHE A 79 -34.57 9.71 -2.78
CA PHE A 79 -34.54 10.99 -3.45
C PHE A 79 -35.67 11.87 -2.93
N GLU A 80 -35.33 13.08 -2.52
CA GLU A 80 -36.28 14.07 -1.98
C GLU A 80 -36.04 15.41 -2.68
N GLU A 81 -37.10 16.08 -3.14
CA GLU A 81 -36.98 17.47 -3.58
C GLU A 81 -36.60 18.37 -2.42
N THR A 82 -35.83 19.41 -2.69
CA THR A 82 -35.33 20.32 -1.65
C THR A 82 -35.18 21.74 -2.18
N ASP A 83 -35.41 22.72 -1.30
CA ASP A 83 -35.13 24.13 -1.59
C ASP A 83 -33.79 24.57 -0.97
N SER A 84 -33.04 23.67 -0.36
CA SER A 84 -31.75 23.97 0.27
C SER A 84 -30.77 24.58 -0.74
N ASP A 85 -29.92 25.49 -0.27
CA ASP A 85 -28.83 25.98 -1.08
C ASP A 85 -27.81 24.90 -1.37
N VAL A 86 -27.36 24.83 -2.61
CA VAL A 86 -26.38 23.84 -3.09
C VAL A 86 -25.14 24.58 -3.52
N MET A 87 -23.97 24.15 -3.02
CA MET A 87 -22.67 24.69 -3.42
C MET A 87 -22.44 24.44 -4.91
N LYS A 88 -21.81 25.39 -5.61
CA LYS A 88 -21.40 25.15 -7.00
C LYS A 88 -20.50 23.93 -7.10
N THR A 89 -20.71 23.12 -8.13
CA THR A 89 -19.96 21.86 -8.31
C THR A 89 -18.45 22.07 -8.32
N GLY A 90 -17.96 23.13 -8.99
CA GLY A 90 -16.54 23.48 -9.01
C GLY A 90 -15.97 23.85 -7.64
N ASP A 91 -16.73 24.62 -6.84
CA ASP A 91 -16.31 25.03 -5.49
C ASP A 91 -16.23 23.80 -4.56
N TYR A 92 -17.22 22.90 -4.64
CA TYR A 92 -17.19 21.64 -3.89
C TYR A 92 -16.00 20.75 -4.28
N ALA A 93 -15.67 20.65 -5.56
CA ALA A 93 -14.53 19.90 -6.05
C ALA A 93 -13.20 20.45 -5.46
N GLN A 94 -13.04 21.76 -5.39
CA GLN A 94 -11.87 22.39 -4.77
C GLN A 94 -11.78 22.08 -3.27
N VAL A 95 -12.89 22.24 -2.54
CA VAL A 95 -12.98 21.89 -1.11
C VAL A 95 -12.64 20.41 -0.89
N CYS A 96 -13.19 19.51 -1.71
CA CYS A 96 -12.94 18.08 -1.62
C CYS A 96 -11.46 17.77 -1.86
N THR A 97 -10.83 18.38 -2.84
CA THR A 97 -9.40 18.25 -3.13
C THR A 97 -8.55 18.72 -1.94
N ALA A 98 -8.86 19.87 -1.36
CA ALA A 98 -8.15 20.39 -0.20
C ALA A 98 -8.24 19.43 1.01
N PHE A 99 -9.42 18.85 1.27
CA PHE A 99 -9.60 17.84 2.32
C PHE A 99 -8.78 16.56 2.05
N GLN A 100 -8.72 16.09 0.81
CA GLN A 100 -7.93 14.90 0.46
C GLN A 100 -6.43 15.16 0.61
N LEU A 101 -5.95 16.31 0.16
CA LEU A 101 -4.55 16.71 0.35
C LEU A 101 -4.19 16.81 1.83
N ASN A 102 -5.06 17.40 2.65
CA ASN A 102 -4.84 17.50 4.10
C ASN A 102 -4.73 16.12 4.79
N LYS A 103 -5.44 15.10 4.27
CA LYS A 103 -5.31 13.72 4.75
C LYS A 103 -4.07 13.00 4.19
N ALA A 104 -3.68 13.32 2.95
CA ALA A 104 -2.56 12.67 2.30
C ALA A 104 -1.21 13.14 2.85
N VAL A 105 -1.07 14.42 3.22
CA VAL A 105 0.19 14.98 3.68
C VAL A 105 0.77 14.25 4.90
N PRO A 106 0.03 13.97 5.99
CA PRO A 106 0.56 13.19 7.12
C PRO A 106 1.05 11.80 6.68
N LEU A 107 0.27 11.08 5.87
CA LEU A 107 0.64 9.75 5.39
C LEU A 107 1.92 9.77 4.54
N LEU A 108 2.11 10.81 3.71
CA LEU A 108 3.33 10.99 2.93
C LEU A 108 4.55 11.30 3.82
N LEU A 109 4.34 12.04 4.93
CA LEU A 109 5.39 12.30 5.91
C LEU A 109 5.79 11.01 6.65
N ASP A 110 4.83 10.20 7.06
CA ASP A 110 5.08 8.90 7.69
C ASP A 110 5.84 7.97 6.73
N MET A 111 5.39 7.85 5.47
CA MET A 111 6.11 7.08 4.44
C MET A 111 7.54 7.56 4.22
N ARG A 112 7.77 8.87 4.22
CA ARG A 112 9.12 9.43 4.11
C ARG A 112 10.01 9.00 5.28
N ASP A 113 9.47 8.99 6.49
CA ASP A 113 10.24 8.65 7.68
C ASP A 113 10.50 7.14 7.77
N ASP A 114 9.54 6.31 7.35
CA ASP A 114 9.74 4.87 7.16
C ASP A 114 10.83 4.57 6.12
N LEU A 115 10.83 5.27 4.98
CA LEU A 115 11.86 5.13 3.95
C LEU A 115 13.26 5.51 4.47
N LYS A 116 13.36 6.53 5.32
CA LYS A 116 14.65 6.88 5.98
C LYS A 116 15.13 5.77 6.93
N ALA A 117 14.21 5.17 7.69
CA ALA A 117 14.52 4.05 8.58
C ALA A 117 14.99 2.83 7.78
N VAL A 118 14.29 2.47 6.71
CA VAL A 118 14.68 1.38 5.80
C VAL A 118 16.05 1.63 5.21
N ARG A 119 16.32 2.85 4.71
CA ARG A 119 17.64 3.20 4.18
C ARG A 119 18.75 2.99 5.22
N LYS A 120 18.56 3.50 6.43
CA LYS A 120 19.53 3.32 7.52
C LYS A 120 19.80 1.85 7.83
N THR A 121 18.76 1.03 7.89
CA THR A 121 18.90 -0.42 8.12
C THR A 121 19.64 -1.09 6.96
N THR A 122 19.32 -0.71 5.72
CA THR A 122 19.98 -1.26 4.53
C THR A 122 21.49 -0.91 4.50
N ASP A 123 21.84 0.33 4.84
CA ASP A 123 23.24 0.75 4.92
C ASP A 123 24.00 -0.05 6.01
N SER A 124 23.40 -0.25 7.18
CA SER A 124 23.97 -1.10 8.25
C SER A 124 24.17 -2.55 7.80
N THR A 125 23.16 -3.14 7.19
CA THR A 125 23.22 -4.52 6.65
C THR A 125 24.30 -4.68 5.58
N LEU A 126 24.50 -3.65 4.75
CA LEU A 126 25.54 -3.64 3.73
C LEU A 126 26.94 -3.66 4.37
N ASP A 127 27.14 -2.87 5.43
CA ASP A 127 28.43 -2.82 6.13
C ASP A 127 28.72 -4.12 6.89
N GLU A 128 27.72 -4.71 7.53
CA GLU A 128 27.83 -6.03 8.16
C GLU A 128 28.16 -7.13 7.14
N THR A 129 27.50 -7.08 5.97
CA THR A 129 27.78 -8.04 4.90
C THR A 129 29.21 -7.93 4.36
N LYS A 130 29.73 -6.69 4.23
CA LYS A 130 31.14 -6.47 3.86
C LYS A 130 32.10 -7.03 4.92
N ALA A 131 31.80 -6.82 6.21
CA ALA A 131 32.62 -7.35 7.30
C ALA A 131 32.63 -8.88 7.30
N VAL A 132 31.49 -9.53 7.15
CA VAL A 132 31.37 -11.00 7.03
C VAL A 132 32.16 -11.52 5.84
N ARG A 133 32.07 -10.86 4.70
CA ARG A 133 32.83 -11.24 3.49
C ARG A 133 34.34 -11.17 3.76
N GLY A 134 34.83 -10.08 4.39
CA GLY A 134 36.25 -9.95 4.76
C GLY A 134 36.71 -11.08 5.70
N SER A 135 35.95 -11.37 6.76
CA SER A 135 36.24 -12.48 7.66
C SER A 135 36.27 -13.84 6.93
N THR A 136 35.34 -14.04 6.02
CA THR A 136 35.28 -15.30 5.23
C THR A 136 36.51 -15.45 4.32
N GLU A 137 36.95 -14.37 3.68
CA GLU A 137 38.15 -14.37 2.85
C GLU A 137 39.40 -14.68 3.69
N THR A 138 39.56 -14.06 4.87
CA THR A 138 40.66 -14.34 5.81
C THR A 138 40.66 -15.81 6.26
N THR A 139 39.50 -16.31 6.70
CA THR A 139 39.35 -17.72 7.11
C THR A 139 39.70 -18.68 5.96
N LEU A 140 39.31 -18.35 4.74
CA LEU A 140 39.66 -19.17 3.56
C LEU A 140 41.18 -19.22 3.30
N GLU A 141 41.87 -18.11 3.49
CA GLU A 141 43.34 -18.04 3.37
C GLU A 141 44.03 -18.85 4.45
N GLU A 142 43.57 -18.75 5.72
CA GLU A 142 44.08 -19.55 6.83
C GLU A 142 43.87 -21.05 6.58
N ILE A 143 42.71 -21.50 6.11
CA ILE A 143 42.44 -22.88 5.76
C ILE A 143 43.36 -23.37 4.63
N LYS A 144 43.63 -22.53 3.60
CA LYS A 144 44.55 -22.87 2.53
C LYS A 144 45.98 -23.06 3.06
N GLY A 145 46.44 -22.15 3.93
CA GLY A 145 47.75 -22.26 4.59
C GLY A 145 47.87 -23.55 5.41
N LEU A 146 46.89 -23.86 6.28
CA LEU A 146 46.85 -25.09 7.03
C LEU A 146 46.88 -26.32 6.14
N ARG A 147 46.19 -26.29 5.01
CA ARG A 147 46.16 -27.40 4.05
C ARG A 147 47.54 -27.62 3.39
N GLU A 148 48.24 -26.55 3.05
CA GLU A 148 49.58 -26.61 2.50
C GLU A 148 50.61 -27.17 3.50
N ASP A 149 50.49 -26.80 4.77
CA ASP A 149 51.36 -27.29 5.86
C ASP A 149 51.11 -28.76 6.23
N ILE A 150 49.88 -29.18 6.26
CA ILE A 150 49.49 -30.54 6.69
C ILE A 150 49.71 -31.59 5.59
N GLN A 151 49.36 -31.28 4.32
CA GLN A 151 49.41 -32.29 3.25
C GLN A 151 50.79 -32.91 2.99
N PRO A 152 51.89 -32.13 2.89
CA PRO A 152 53.20 -32.72 2.64
C PRO A 152 53.76 -33.51 3.82
N GLY A 153 53.60 -33.00 5.06
CA GLY A 153 54.10 -33.62 6.28
C GLY A 153 53.38 -34.92 6.61
N TYR A 154 52.04 -34.90 6.61
CA TYR A 154 51.23 -36.05 6.96
C TYR A 154 51.34 -37.20 5.94
N ALA A 155 51.35 -36.89 4.67
CA ALA A 155 51.50 -37.89 3.62
C ALA A 155 52.91 -38.54 3.62
N ARG A 156 53.91 -37.81 4.08
CA ARG A 156 55.27 -38.32 4.23
C ARG A 156 55.37 -39.21 5.45
N GLN A 157 54.87 -38.77 6.58
CA GLN A 157 54.84 -39.56 7.85
C GLN A 157 54.10 -40.86 7.67
N VAL A 158 52.89 -40.86 7.11
CA VAL A 158 52.08 -42.05 6.85
C VAL A 158 52.81 -43.03 5.92
N ARG A 159 53.52 -42.57 4.88
CA ARG A 159 54.32 -43.41 4.02
C ARG A 159 55.51 -44.06 4.74
N GLU A 160 56.20 -43.33 5.59
CA GLU A 160 57.32 -43.82 6.41
C GLU A 160 56.84 -44.86 7.43
N ASP A 161 55.67 -44.63 8.10
CA ASP A 161 55.07 -45.54 9.04
C ASP A 161 54.60 -46.83 8.36
N ILE A 162 53.96 -46.72 7.20
CA ILE A 162 53.57 -47.88 6.40
C ILE A 162 54.78 -48.68 5.96
N ARG A 163 55.88 -48.03 5.60
CA ARG A 163 57.12 -48.69 5.23
C ARG A 163 57.74 -49.44 6.37
N ALA A 164 57.83 -48.83 7.55
CA ALA A 164 58.32 -49.45 8.77
C ALA A 164 57.47 -50.68 9.23
N ILE A 165 56.13 -50.55 9.05
CA ILE A 165 55.21 -51.66 9.34
C ILE A 165 55.45 -52.82 8.37
N LYS A 166 55.58 -52.54 7.04
CA LYS A 166 55.86 -53.57 6.05
C LYS A 166 57.22 -54.28 6.30
N GLU A 167 58.27 -53.54 6.64
CA GLU A 167 59.56 -54.11 6.98
C GLU A 167 59.47 -55.03 8.20
N ARG A 168 58.72 -54.62 9.27
CA ARG A 168 58.51 -55.52 10.47
C ARG A 168 57.69 -56.72 10.18
N LEU A 169 56.78 -56.73 9.23
CA LEU A 169 55.93 -57.83 8.85
C LEU A 169 56.56 -58.76 7.78
N GLY A 170 57.79 -58.45 7.31
CA GLY A 170 58.47 -59.22 6.26
C GLY A 170 57.72 -59.11 4.89
N MET A 171 56.95 -58.07 4.65
CA MET A 171 56.21 -57.84 3.40
C MET A 171 57.03 -56.91 2.51
N SER A 172 57.44 -57.45 1.38
CA SER A 172 58.12 -56.70 0.34
C SER A 172 57.15 -55.84 -0.50
#